data_8b02aa5df8ae66976a2fca298167cd8f
#
_entry.id   8b02aa5df8ae66976a2fca298167cd8f
#
_cell.length_a   1.000
_cell.length_b   1.000
_cell.length_c   1.000
_cell.angle_alpha   90.00
_cell.angle_beta   90.00
_cell.angle_gamma   90.00
#
_symmetry.space_group_name_H-M   'P 1'
#
loop_
_entity.id
_entity.type
_entity.pdbx_description
1 polymer ?
#
loop_
_entity_poly.entity_id
_entity_poly.type
_entity_poly.pdbx_seq_one_letter_code
_entity_poly.pdbx_strand_id
1 'polypeptide(L)'
;MPTEVSTDNRFERLSTDRSDCRLSFAAPVGLLLSCNHIYNQYVFIDNSDETLQKFEKTARNMHSLSRYSRQNAINKEWIDEYLNEAHSQGLQSVRAHFNVLAWGEDMEELKHLRNDVGSQLASMECVPRHNTVDCPTLFWAAIPGNEGDFPSEESFHTFIEQATCLFTEETNYMDSPSPFGIKMADRISGKPLHIDISDLPMRKGVTTNRNKFVLGPSGSGKSFFMNHLVRQYYEQGTHVVLVDTGKSYLIPSYKLILSGGIK
;
A
#
# COMPACT_ATOMS: atom_id res chain seq x y z
N MET A 1 2.50 12.42 -13.94
CA MET A 1 1.09 12.06 -13.66
C MET A 1 0.67 11.03 -14.70
N PRO A 2 -0.08 10.00 -14.38
CA PRO A 2 -0.61 9.07 -15.38
C PRO A 2 -1.59 9.79 -16.30
N THR A 3 -1.66 9.35 -17.55
CA THR A 3 -2.61 9.88 -18.54
C THR A 3 -4.02 9.34 -18.30
N GLU A 4 -4.10 8.13 -17.76
CA GLU A 4 -5.34 7.46 -17.40
C GLU A 4 -5.12 6.63 -16.14
N VAL A 5 -6.10 6.59 -15.25
CA VAL A 5 -6.08 5.79 -14.02
C VAL A 5 -7.38 5.01 -13.93
N SER A 6 -7.28 3.69 -13.78
CA SER A 6 -8.44 2.84 -13.55
C SER A 6 -9.04 3.10 -12.17
N THR A 7 -10.35 3.31 -12.11
CA THR A 7 -11.12 3.40 -10.87
C THR A 7 -11.36 2.03 -10.22
N ASP A 8 -11.12 0.95 -10.95
CA ASP A 8 -11.09 -0.39 -10.38
C ASP A 8 -9.70 -0.62 -9.75
N ASN A 9 -9.65 -0.95 -8.46
CA ASN A 9 -8.40 -1.32 -7.73
C ASN A 9 -7.71 -2.56 -8.31
N ARG A 10 -8.19 -3.08 -9.43
CA ARG A 10 -7.69 -4.27 -10.10
C ARG A 10 -7.31 -3.91 -11.51
N PHE A 11 -6.04 -3.65 -11.67
CA PHE A 11 -5.50 -3.39 -13.00
C PHE A 11 -5.51 -4.66 -13.87
N GLU A 12 -5.07 -5.76 -13.30
CA GLU A 12 -5.04 -7.06 -13.98
C GLU A 12 -5.29 -8.19 -12.99
N ARG A 13 -5.89 -9.27 -13.46
CA ARG A 13 -6.06 -10.49 -12.69
C ARG A 13 -5.20 -11.59 -13.29
N LEU A 14 -4.17 -12.00 -12.57
CA LEU A 14 -3.42 -13.20 -12.88
C LEU A 14 -4.04 -14.38 -12.15
N SER A 15 -4.55 -15.33 -12.90
CA SER A 15 -5.06 -16.60 -12.38
C SER A 15 -4.11 -17.72 -12.76
N THR A 16 -3.71 -18.50 -11.76
CA THR A 16 -3.01 -19.78 -11.96
C THR A 16 -3.89 -20.89 -11.43
N ASP A 17 -3.56 -22.14 -11.73
CA ASP A 17 -4.27 -23.33 -11.21
C ASP A 17 -4.35 -23.39 -9.68
N ARG A 18 -3.55 -22.57 -8.99
CA ARG A 18 -3.41 -22.58 -7.53
C ARG A 18 -3.69 -21.26 -6.85
N SER A 19 -3.68 -20.15 -7.57
CA SER A 19 -3.86 -18.82 -6.97
C SER A 19 -4.48 -17.83 -7.95
N ASP A 20 -5.32 -16.96 -7.43
CA ASP A 20 -5.77 -15.73 -8.07
C ASP A 20 -4.92 -14.58 -7.51
N CYS A 21 -4.16 -13.92 -8.37
CA CYS A 21 -3.44 -12.70 -8.04
C CYS A 21 -4.21 -11.49 -8.61
N ARG A 22 -4.44 -10.50 -7.77
CA ARG A 22 -5.02 -9.23 -8.19
C ARG A 22 -3.92 -8.19 -8.17
N LEU A 23 -3.70 -7.57 -9.31
CA LEU A 23 -2.72 -6.51 -9.45
C LEU A 23 -3.40 -5.15 -9.36
N SER A 24 -2.82 -4.25 -8.59
CA SER A 24 -3.21 -2.85 -8.55
C SER A 24 -2.63 -2.11 -9.76
N PHE A 25 -3.16 -0.91 -10.02
CA PHE A 25 -2.62 -0.02 -11.05
C PHE A 25 -1.12 0.29 -10.82
N ALA A 26 -0.71 0.40 -9.56
CA ALA A 26 0.68 0.67 -9.16
C ALA A 26 1.55 -0.60 -8.98
N ALA A 27 1.05 -1.78 -9.39
CA ALA A 27 1.78 -3.04 -9.32
C ALA A 27 3.19 -3.01 -9.92
N PRO A 28 3.43 -2.33 -11.06
CA PRO A 28 4.79 -2.23 -11.62
C PRO A 28 5.81 -1.67 -10.64
N VAL A 29 5.43 -0.69 -9.81
CA VAL A 29 6.32 -0.15 -8.78
C VAL A 29 6.50 -1.13 -7.63
N GLY A 30 5.43 -1.80 -7.20
CA GLY A 30 5.49 -2.73 -6.06
C GLY A 30 6.17 -4.07 -6.36
N LEU A 31 5.97 -4.63 -7.57
CA LEU A 31 6.41 -5.98 -7.91
C LEU A 31 7.65 -6.04 -8.81
N LEU A 32 7.83 -5.08 -9.71
CA LEU A 32 8.81 -5.20 -10.78
C LEU A 32 10.11 -4.43 -10.52
N LEU A 33 10.15 -3.60 -9.47
CA LEU A 33 11.39 -2.96 -9.05
C LEU A 33 12.23 -3.94 -8.21
N SER A 34 13.38 -4.32 -8.74
CA SER A 34 14.33 -5.22 -8.07
C SER A 34 15.30 -4.51 -7.13
N CYS A 35 15.21 -3.21 -7.01
CA CYS A 35 16.10 -2.38 -6.19
C CYS A 35 15.50 -2.07 -4.81
N ASN A 36 16.36 -1.60 -3.91
CA ASN A 36 15.92 -1.00 -2.66
C ASN A 36 15.25 0.34 -2.96
N HIS A 37 13.99 0.46 -2.61
CA HIS A 37 13.24 1.69 -2.84
C HIS A 37 12.16 1.90 -1.78
N ILE A 38 11.72 3.14 -1.68
CA ILE A 38 10.54 3.52 -0.90
C ILE A 38 9.56 4.18 -1.88
N TYR A 39 8.36 3.65 -1.93
CA TYR A 39 7.25 4.27 -2.64
C TYR A 39 6.44 5.09 -1.65
N ASN A 40 6.41 6.41 -1.83
CA ASN A 40 5.66 7.33 -1.01
C ASN A 40 4.42 7.78 -1.77
N GLN A 41 3.31 7.80 -1.06
CA GLN A 41 2.06 8.32 -1.57
C GLN A 41 1.45 9.27 -0.54
N TYR A 42 1.05 10.45 -1.01
CA TYR A 42 0.39 11.47 -0.23
C TYR A 42 -1.00 11.71 -0.81
N VAL A 43 -2.00 11.71 0.06
CA VAL A 43 -3.36 12.09 -0.29
C VAL A 43 -3.82 13.12 0.75
N PHE A 44 -4.04 14.35 0.28
CA PHE A 44 -4.50 15.46 1.11
C PHE A 44 -6.00 15.63 0.90
N ILE A 45 -6.76 15.38 1.94
CA ILE A 45 -8.22 15.51 1.95
C ILE A 45 -8.56 16.95 2.34
N ASP A 46 -8.66 17.79 1.35
CA ASP A 46 -9.07 19.20 1.51
C ASP A 46 -10.59 19.33 1.45
N ASN A 47 -11.10 20.55 1.65
CA ASN A 47 -12.51 20.84 1.41
C ASN A 47 -12.77 20.82 -0.10
N SER A 48 -13.47 19.79 -0.58
CA SER A 48 -13.77 19.57 -2.00
C SER A 48 -14.58 20.73 -2.58
N ASP A 49 -15.60 21.21 -1.86
CA ASP A 49 -16.47 22.30 -2.36
C ASP A 49 -15.69 23.60 -2.58
N GLU A 50 -14.80 23.95 -1.66
CA GLU A 50 -13.93 25.12 -1.83
C GLU A 50 -12.98 24.98 -3.01
N THR A 51 -12.46 23.76 -3.22
CA THR A 51 -11.56 23.45 -4.32
C THR A 51 -12.29 23.58 -5.67
N LEU A 52 -13.47 23.00 -5.78
CA LEU A 52 -14.29 23.07 -7.00
C LEU A 52 -14.72 24.53 -7.29
N GLN A 53 -15.12 25.30 -6.28
CA GLN A 53 -15.42 26.75 -6.44
C GLN A 53 -14.20 27.54 -6.93
N LYS A 54 -12.99 27.23 -6.47
CA LYS A 54 -11.76 27.85 -6.99
C LYS A 54 -11.54 27.52 -8.46
N PHE A 55 -11.77 26.28 -8.86
CA PHE A 55 -11.67 25.86 -10.26
C PHE A 55 -12.74 26.53 -11.14
N GLU A 56 -13.97 26.62 -10.69
CA GLU A 56 -15.02 27.38 -11.42
C GLU A 56 -14.66 28.84 -11.63
N LYS A 57 -14.09 29.48 -10.60
CA LYS A 57 -13.61 30.86 -10.72
C LYS A 57 -12.47 30.97 -11.73
N THR A 58 -11.55 30.00 -11.71
CA THR A 58 -10.43 29.95 -12.64
C THR A 58 -10.88 29.70 -14.06
N ALA A 59 -11.83 28.79 -14.30
CA ALA A 59 -12.43 28.56 -15.62
C ALA A 59 -13.10 29.82 -16.19
N ARG A 60 -13.83 30.53 -15.35
CA ARG A 60 -14.46 31.85 -15.75
C ARG A 60 -13.41 32.88 -16.14
N ASN A 61 -12.33 33.00 -15.40
CA ASN A 61 -11.23 33.91 -15.72
C ASN A 61 -10.51 33.49 -17.01
N MET A 62 -10.26 32.20 -17.20
CA MET A 62 -9.62 31.68 -18.41
C MET A 62 -10.49 31.78 -19.64
N HIS A 63 -11.81 31.85 -19.51
CA HIS A 63 -12.70 32.06 -20.63
C HIS A 63 -12.40 33.37 -21.37
N SER A 64 -12.11 34.44 -20.66
CA SER A 64 -11.73 35.72 -21.26
C SER A 64 -10.34 35.71 -21.89
N LEU A 65 -9.41 34.90 -21.31
CA LEU A 65 -8.00 34.79 -21.72
C LEU A 65 -7.78 33.75 -22.82
N SER A 66 -8.71 32.82 -23.02
CA SER A 66 -8.61 31.76 -24.03
C SER A 66 -8.47 32.27 -25.48
N ARG A 67 -8.99 33.46 -25.74
CA ARG A 67 -8.88 34.11 -27.07
C ARG A 67 -7.46 34.57 -27.39
N TYR A 68 -6.63 34.78 -26.39
CA TYR A 68 -5.28 35.32 -26.55
C TYR A 68 -4.17 34.25 -26.47
N SER A 69 -4.47 33.05 -25.96
CA SER A 69 -3.50 32.00 -25.81
C SER A 69 -4.15 30.62 -25.96
N ARG A 70 -3.57 29.80 -26.85
CA ARG A 70 -3.99 28.41 -27.04
C ARG A 70 -3.82 27.58 -25.74
N GLN A 71 -2.76 27.88 -24.98
CA GLN A 71 -2.53 27.20 -23.68
C GLN A 71 -3.66 27.48 -22.69
N ASN A 72 -4.16 28.72 -22.63
CA ASN A 72 -5.30 29.07 -21.76
C ASN A 72 -6.58 28.36 -22.21
N ALA A 73 -6.77 28.17 -23.52
CA ALA A 73 -7.90 27.42 -24.03
C ALA A 73 -7.85 25.95 -23.62
N ILE A 74 -6.69 25.30 -23.74
CA ILE A 74 -6.47 23.91 -23.30
C ILE A 74 -6.66 23.78 -21.80
N ASN A 75 -6.07 24.66 -21.01
CA ASN A 75 -6.20 24.62 -19.55
C ASN A 75 -7.67 24.81 -19.10
N LYS A 76 -8.41 25.67 -19.81
CA LYS A 76 -9.84 25.84 -19.55
C LYS A 76 -10.60 24.54 -19.82
N GLU A 77 -10.35 23.91 -20.95
CA GLU A 77 -11.00 22.64 -21.33
C GLU A 77 -10.76 21.55 -20.26
N TRP A 78 -9.53 21.37 -19.81
CA TRP A 78 -9.21 20.43 -18.72
C TRP A 78 -9.93 20.75 -17.40
N ILE A 79 -10.04 22.04 -17.04
CA ILE A 79 -10.77 22.43 -15.83
C ILE A 79 -12.27 22.17 -16.00
N ASP A 80 -12.83 22.44 -17.15
CA ASP A 80 -14.25 22.20 -17.44
C ASP A 80 -14.56 20.68 -17.41
N GLU A 81 -13.68 19.85 -17.97
CA GLU A 81 -13.80 18.38 -17.91
C GLU A 81 -13.74 17.88 -16.45
N TYR A 82 -12.77 18.35 -15.67
CA TYR A 82 -12.65 18.01 -14.26
C TYR A 82 -13.90 18.39 -13.44
N LEU A 83 -14.43 19.60 -13.64
CA LEU A 83 -15.64 20.07 -12.98
C LEU A 83 -16.87 19.25 -13.39
N ASN A 84 -17.00 18.94 -14.69
CA ASN A 84 -18.08 18.11 -15.20
C ASN A 84 -18.06 16.70 -14.59
N GLU A 85 -16.89 16.08 -14.49
CA GLU A 85 -16.73 14.77 -13.88
C GLU A 85 -17.08 14.82 -12.39
N ALA A 86 -16.53 15.80 -11.65
CA ALA A 86 -16.80 15.99 -10.23
C ALA A 86 -18.31 16.11 -9.95
N HIS A 87 -19.01 16.99 -10.70
CA HIS A 87 -20.43 17.24 -10.46
C HIS A 87 -21.34 16.13 -10.97
N SER A 88 -21.01 15.50 -12.11
CA SER A 88 -21.87 14.45 -12.68
C SER A 88 -21.85 13.15 -11.87
N GLN A 89 -20.72 12.83 -11.25
CA GLN A 89 -20.53 11.60 -10.48
C GLN A 89 -20.49 11.82 -8.97
N GLY A 90 -20.51 13.07 -8.51
CA GLY A 90 -20.42 13.41 -7.10
C GLY A 90 -19.07 13.05 -6.47
N LEU A 91 -17.98 13.16 -7.24
CA LEU A 91 -16.65 12.75 -6.81
C LEU A 91 -16.01 13.77 -5.86
N GLN A 92 -15.27 13.27 -4.89
CA GLN A 92 -14.54 14.09 -3.93
C GLN A 92 -13.17 14.48 -4.48
N SER A 93 -12.96 15.80 -4.68
CA SER A 93 -11.67 16.36 -5.06
C SER A 93 -10.67 16.26 -3.91
N VAL A 94 -9.47 15.76 -4.21
CA VAL A 94 -8.34 15.68 -3.30
C VAL A 94 -7.08 16.15 -3.99
N ARG A 95 -6.04 16.47 -3.21
CA ARG A 95 -4.70 16.62 -3.75
C ARG A 95 -3.91 15.35 -3.51
N ALA A 96 -3.16 14.91 -4.49
CA ALA A 96 -2.33 13.72 -4.39
C ALA A 96 -0.90 13.98 -4.88
N HIS A 97 0.01 13.18 -4.41
CA HIS A 97 1.37 13.07 -4.94
C HIS A 97 1.88 11.65 -4.71
N PHE A 98 2.69 11.16 -5.62
CA PHE A 98 3.43 9.94 -5.39
C PHE A 98 4.83 10.05 -5.95
N ASN A 99 5.78 9.43 -5.26
CA ASN A 99 7.17 9.37 -5.69
C ASN A 99 7.82 8.05 -5.30
N VAL A 100 8.88 7.72 -6.02
CA VAL A 100 9.73 6.57 -5.74
C VAL A 100 11.11 7.11 -5.37
N LEU A 101 11.55 6.80 -4.15
CA LEU A 101 12.89 7.04 -3.68
C LEU A 101 13.68 5.75 -3.80
N ALA A 102 14.65 5.71 -4.70
CA ALA A 102 15.58 4.59 -4.87
C ALA A 102 17.00 5.04 -4.58
N TRP A 103 17.81 4.14 -4.04
CA TRP A 103 19.21 4.43 -3.69
C TRP A 103 20.13 3.29 -4.09
N GLY A 104 21.36 3.62 -4.40
CA GLY A 104 22.43 2.70 -4.75
C GLY A 104 23.76 3.16 -4.14
N GLU A 105 24.77 2.31 -4.23
CA GLU A 105 26.08 2.54 -3.62
C GLU A 105 26.98 3.41 -4.52
N ASP A 106 26.78 3.39 -5.83
CA ASP A 106 27.60 4.15 -6.77
C ASP A 106 26.76 4.89 -7.83
N MET A 107 27.45 5.76 -8.60
CA MET A 107 26.82 6.60 -9.64
C MET A 107 26.36 5.80 -10.88
N GLU A 108 26.95 4.65 -11.12
CA GLU A 108 26.59 3.81 -12.25
C GLU A 108 25.33 3.01 -11.94
N GLU A 109 25.27 2.48 -10.73
CA GLU A 109 24.05 1.86 -10.19
C GLU A 109 22.88 2.85 -10.18
N LEU A 110 23.09 4.08 -9.71
CA LEU A 110 22.06 5.13 -9.71
C LEU A 110 21.51 5.43 -11.13
N LYS A 111 22.34 5.35 -12.16
CA LYS A 111 21.87 5.52 -13.55
C LYS A 111 20.96 4.36 -13.97
N HIS A 112 21.33 3.12 -13.61
CA HIS A 112 20.51 1.95 -13.89
C HIS A 112 19.19 2.03 -13.14
N LEU A 113 19.21 2.32 -11.83
CA LEU A 113 18.02 2.49 -11.00
C LEU A 113 17.07 3.56 -11.57
N ARG A 114 17.62 4.68 -11.99
CA ARG A 114 16.83 5.75 -12.62
C ARG A 114 16.08 5.26 -13.86
N ASN A 115 16.75 4.48 -14.70
CA ASN A 115 16.14 3.92 -15.91
C ASN A 115 15.09 2.87 -15.57
N ASP A 116 15.35 2.01 -14.60
CA ASP A 116 14.44 0.96 -14.18
C ASP A 116 13.17 1.56 -13.55
N VAL A 117 13.31 2.47 -12.60
CA VAL A 117 12.18 3.19 -12.00
C VAL A 117 11.39 3.97 -13.07
N GLY A 118 12.11 4.68 -13.97
CA GLY A 118 11.49 5.41 -15.07
C GLY A 118 10.68 4.50 -15.99
N SER A 119 11.21 3.30 -16.29
CA SER A 119 10.52 2.31 -17.11
C SER A 119 9.23 1.79 -16.44
N GLN A 120 9.28 1.50 -15.14
CA GLN A 120 8.09 1.04 -14.42
C GLN A 120 7.03 2.14 -14.32
N LEU A 121 7.42 3.39 -14.07
CA LEU A 121 6.50 4.52 -14.09
C LEU A 121 5.92 4.75 -15.49
N ALA A 122 6.71 4.59 -16.56
CA ALA A 122 6.24 4.69 -17.92
C ALA A 122 5.23 3.57 -18.28
N SER A 123 5.39 2.37 -17.73
CA SER A 123 4.40 1.28 -17.91
C SER A 123 3.04 1.58 -17.27
N MET A 124 3.01 2.51 -16.31
CA MET A 124 1.79 3.07 -15.72
C MET A 124 1.31 4.34 -16.46
N GLU A 125 1.80 4.58 -17.66
CA GLU A 125 1.52 5.80 -18.44
C GLU A 125 1.88 7.11 -17.72
N CYS A 126 2.79 7.03 -16.74
CA CYS A 126 3.30 8.20 -16.04
C CYS A 126 4.50 8.80 -16.78
N VAL A 127 4.57 10.12 -16.85
CA VAL A 127 5.78 10.82 -17.27
C VAL A 127 6.64 11.12 -16.03
N PRO A 128 7.76 10.40 -15.84
CA PRO A 128 8.56 10.58 -14.63
C PRO A 128 9.31 11.92 -14.66
N ARG A 129 9.31 12.64 -13.54
CA ARG A 129 10.19 13.77 -13.27
C ARG A 129 11.43 13.26 -12.55
N HIS A 130 12.59 13.59 -13.08
CA HIS A 130 13.88 13.20 -12.51
C HIS A 130 14.60 14.41 -11.93
N ASN A 131 15.32 14.21 -10.82
CA ASN A 131 16.26 15.18 -10.27
C ASN A 131 15.68 16.59 -10.13
N THR A 132 14.59 16.70 -9.42
CA THR A 132 13.98 17.98 -9.11
C THR A 132 14.79 18.72 -8.04
N VAL A 133 14.74 20.04 -8.03
CA VAL A 133 15.35 20.88 -6.98
C VAL A 133 14.75 20.54 -5.61
N ASP A 134 13.51 20.04 -5.60
CA ASP A 134 12.73 19.72 -4.40
C ASP A 134 13.01 18.33 -3.84
N CYS A 135 13.92 17.54 -4.45
CA CYS A 135 14.27 16.20 -3.94
C CYS A 135 14.63 16.15 -2.44
N PRO A 136 15.43 17.06 -1.88
CA PRO A 136 15.71 17.06 -0.44
C PRO A 136 14.47 17.30 0.41
N THR A 137 13.58 18.19 -0.01
CA THR A 137 12.33 18.50 0.68
C THR A 137 11.36 17.32 0.62
N LEU A 138 11.23 16.67 -0.54
CA LEU A 138 10.42 15.46 -0.71
C LEU A 138 10.96 14.29 0.13
N PHE A 139 12.28 14.13 0.20
CA PHE A 139 12.90 13.13 1.07
C PHE A 139 12.60 13.40 2.55
N TRP A 140 12.73 14.66 2.98
CA TRP A 140 12.43 15.07 4.36
C TRP A 140 10.96 14.81 4.71
N ALA A 141 10.05 15.22 3.84
CA ALA A 141 8.61 15.01 4.01
C ALA A 141 8.20 13.52 4.00
N ALA A 142 9.03 12.65 3.40
CA ALA A 142 8.78 11.20 3.37
C ALA A 142 9.10 10.50 4.70
N ILE A 143 9.79 11.17 5.61
CA ILE A 143 10.03 10.64 6.95
C ILE A 143 8.73 10.76 7.76
N PRO A 144 8.20 9.66 8.32
CA PRO A 144 6.96 9.70 9.10
C PRO A 144 6.99 10.76 10.20
N GLY A 145 5.99 11.63 10.22
CA GLY A 145 5.89 12.77 11.14
C GLY A 145 6.27 14.11 10.52
N ASN A 146 6.89 14.15 9.34
CA ASN A 146 7.30 15.36 8.63
C ASN A 146 6.41 15.70 7.44
N GLU A 147 5.27 15.03 7.29
CA GLU A 147 4.32 15.23 6.18
C GLU A 147 3.81 16.67 6.06
N GLY A 148 3.84 17.43 7.17
CA GLY A 148 3.48 18.86 7.19
C GLY A 148 4.43 19.75 6.38
N ASP A 149 5.64 19.30 6.12
CA ASP A 149 6.66 20.02 5.34
C ASP A 149 6.58 19.70 3.84
N PHE A 150 5.58 18.93 3.42
CA PHE A 150 5.41 18.56 2.01
C PHE A 150 5.13 19.81 1.15
N PRO A 151 5.88 20.04 0.06
CA PRO A 151 5.69 21.18 -0.81
C PRO A 151 4.37 21.07 -1.59
N SER A 152 3.43 21.95 -1.29
CA SER A 152 2.06 21.88 -1.84
C SER A 152 2.00 21.99 -3.36
N GLU A 153 2.96 22.66 -3.98
CA GLU A 153 3.13 22.82 -5.42
C GLU A 153 3.50 21.52 -6.15
N GLU A 154 4.02 20.54 -5.45
CA GLU A 154 4.32 19.22 -6.00
C GLU A 154 3.08 18.31 -6.01
N SER A 155 1.99 18.72 -5.38
CA SER A 155 0.72 17.99 -5.43
C SER A 155 -0.07 18.32 -6.70
N PHE A 156 -0.86 17.34 -7.16
CA PHE A 156 -1.82 17.50 -8.24
C PHE A 156 -3.25 17.22 -7.75
N HIS A 157 -4.22 17.87 -8.37
CA HIS A 157 -5.63 17.62 -8.07
C HIS A 157 -6.13 16.37 -8.81
N THR A 158 -6.88 15.54 -8.10
CA THR A 158 -7.50 14.33 -8.62
C THR A 158 -8.73 14.01 -7.75
N PHE A 159 -9.39 12.88 -8.02
CA PHE A 159 -10.46 12.38 -7.16
C PHE A 159 -9.95 11.27 -6.24
N ILE A 160 -10.63 11.06 -5.12
CA ILE A 160 -10.20 10.11 -4.10
C ILE A 160 -10.14 8.67 -4.64
N GLU A 161 -11.06 8.31 -5.52
CA GLU A 161 -11.12 7.02 -6.18
C GLU A 161 -9.87 6.77 -7.03
N GLN A 162 -9.45 7.78 -7.80
CA GLN A 162 -8.25 7.72 -8.64
C GLN A 162 -6.97 7.73 -7.80
N ALA A 163 -6.92 8.54 -6.73
CA ALA A 163 -5.79 8.55 -5.83
C ALA A 163 -5.57 7.19 -5.15
N THR A 164 -6.65 6.50 -4.77
CA THR A 164 -6.58 5.18 -4.13
C THR A 164 -6.16 4.07 -5.08
N CYS A 165 -6.35 4.22 -6.40
CA CYS A 165 -5.84 3.27 -7.40
C CYS A 165 -4.30 3.19 -7.43
N LEU A 166 -3.62 4.21 -6.92
CA LEU A 166 -2.16 4.24 -6.82
C LEU A 166 -1.61 3.48 -5.60
N PHE A 167 -2.47 2.97 -4.71
CA PHE A 167 -2.02 2.12 -3.62
C PHE A 167 -1.49 0.79 -4.14
N THR A 168 -0.33 0.39 -3.64
CA THR A 168 0.24 -0.93 -3.90
C THR A 168 -0.24 -1.91 -2.84
N GLU A 169 -0.96 -2.92 -3.27
CA GLU A 169 -1.41 -4.02 -2.40
C GLU A 169 -0.95 -5.38 -2.95
N GLU A 170 0.26 -5.44 -3.46
CA GLU A 170 0.76 -6.56 -4.25
C GLU A 170 0.99 -7.81 -3.39
N THR A 171 -0.09 -8.51 -3.12
CA THR A 171 -0.06 -9.79 -2.41
C THR A 171 -1.25 -10.64 -2.82
N ASN A 172 -0.99 -11.95 -2.99
CA ASN A 172 -2.02 -12.96 -3.20
C ASN A 172 -2.80 -13.27 -1.91
N TYR A 173 -2.32 -12.78 -0.79
CA TYR A 173 -2.86 -13.10 0.52
C TYR A 173 -3.86 -12.05 0.96
N MET A 174 -5.00 -12.53 1.42
CA MET A 174 -6.06 -11.71 1.99
C MET A 174 -6.29 -12.13 3.43
N ASP A 175 -6.74 -11.18 4.23
CA ASP A 175 -7.14 -11.45 5.61
C ASP A 175 -8.27 -12.48 5.65
N SER A 176 -8.20 -13.38 6.62
CA SER A 176 -9.31 -14.28 6.90
C SER A 176 -10.49 -13.50 7.47
N PRO A 177 -11.71 -13.70 6.97
CA PRO A 177 -12.91 -13.04 7.49
C PRO A 177 -13.37 -13.69 8.81
N SER A 178 -12.47 -13.83 9.74
CA SER A 178 -12.69 -14.46 11.06
C SER A 178 -12.20 -13.50 12.13
N PRO A 179 -12.94 -13.30 13.22
CA PRO A 179 -12.50 -12.46 14.33
C PRO A 179 -11.34 -13.10 15.10
N PHE A 180 -11.14 -14.41 14.93
CA PHE A 180 -10.10 -15.19 15.60
C PHE A 180 -9.06 -15.64 14.58
N GLY A 181 -7.79 -15.46 14.90
CA GLY A 181 -6.69 -15.86 14.04
C GLY A 181 -5.35 -15.35 14.53
N ILE A 182 -4.33 -15.54 13.74
CA ILE A 182 -2.96 -15.09 14.01
C ILE A 182 -2.56 -13.99 13.06
N LYS A 183 -1.79 -13.03 13.57
CA LYS A 183 -1.18 -11.97 12.77
C LYS A 183 0.18 -12.44 12.30
N MET A 184 0.36 -12.36 11.00
CA MET A 184 1.62 -12.65 10.31
C MET A 184 1.94 -11.48 9.38
N ALA A 185 3.07 -11.53 8.72
CA ALA A 185 3.39 -10.59 7.66
C ALA A 185 3.77 -11.38 6.40
N ASP A 186 3.36 -10.87 5.26
CA ASP A 186 3.86 -11.38 3.98
C ASP A 186 5.37 -11.14 3.90
N ARG A 187 6.10 -12.15 3.46
CA ARG A 187 7.57 -12.10 3.44
C ARG A 187 8.12 -11.10 2.42
N ILE A 188 7.41 -10.89 1.34
CA ILE A 188 7.87 -10.06 0.23
C ILE A 188 7.48 -8.60 0.46
N SER A 189 6.19 -8.33 0.67
CA SER A 189 5.65 -6.99 0.80
C SER A 189 5.69 -6.44 2.24
N GLY A 190 5.90 -7.31 3.25
CA GLY A 190 5.77 -6.93 4.66
C GLY A 190 4.33 -6.66 5.09
N LYS A 191 3.34 -6.81 4.20
CA LYS A 191 1.92 -6.57 4.51
C LYS A 191 1.48 -7.40 5.71
N PRO A 192 0.91 -6.78 6.76
CA PRO A 192 0.33 -7.53 7.87
C PRO A 192 -0.90 -8.30 7.39
N LEU A 193 -1.00 -9.55 7.80
CA LEU A 193 -2.07 -10.46 7.46
C LEU A 193 -2.70 -11.06 8.71
N HIS A 194 -4.01 -11.11 8.76
CA HIS A 194 -4.77 -11.83 9.77
C HIS A 194 -5.24 -13.18 9.21
N ILE A 195 -4.75 -14.27 9.77
CA ILE A 195 -4.96 -15.61 9.21
C ILE A 195 -5.62 -16.52 10.25
N ASP A 196 -6.80 -17.03 9.94
CA ASP A 196 -7.44 -18.11 10.68
C ASP A 196 -6.98 -19.47 10.14
N ILE A 197 -6.07 -20.09 10.86
CA ILE A 197 -5.53 -21.42 10.51
C ILE A 197 -6.30 -22.57 11.18
N SER A 198 -7.40 -22.30 11.84
CA SER A 198 -8.15 -23.27 12.65
C SER A 198 -9.57 -23.48 12.16
N ASP A 199 -10.40 -22.46 12.24
CA ASP A 199 -11.83 -22.60 12.00
C ASP A 199 -12.21 -22.38 10.54
N LEU A 200 -11.58 -21.42 9.88
CA LEU A 200 -11.88 -21.12 8.48
C LEU A 200 -11.56 -22.29 7.54
N PRO A 201 -10.39 -22.97 7.63
CA PRO A 201 -10.10 -24.15 6.82
C PRO A 201 -11.10 -25.29 7.05
N MET A 202 -11.54 -25.47 8.31
CA MET A 202 -12.52 -26.51 8.64
C MET A 202 -13.91 -26.14 8.08
N ARG A 203 -14.34 -24.88 8.22
CA ARG A 203 -15.61 -24.40 7.66
C ARG A 203 -15.65 -24.47 6.12
N LYS A 204 -14.50 -24.28 5.48
CA LYS A 204 -14.35 -24.42 4.01
C LYS A 204 -14.20 -25.86 3.55
N GLY A 205 -14.20 -26.85 4.45
CA GLY A 205 -14.02 -28.25 4.11
C GLY A 205 -12.59 -28.62 3.66
N VAL A 206 -11.62 -27.74 3.86
CA VAL A 206 -10.20 -28.00 3.52
C VAL A 206 -9.58 -28.99 4.50
N THR A 207 -10.00 -28.90 5.77
CA THR A 207 -9.54 -29.81 6.84
C THR A 207 -10.75 -30.36 7.59
N THR A 208 -10.61 -31.56 8.16
CA THR A 208 -11.65 -32.20 8.96
C THR A 208 -11.55 -31.89 10.46
N ASN A 209 -10.43 -31.33 10.90
CA ASN A 209 -10.20 -31.03 12.31
C ASN A 209 -9.23 -29.83 12.47
N ARG A 210 -9.03 -29.39 13.71
CA ARG A 210 -8.14 -28.27 14.05
C ARG A 210 -6.73 -28.69 14.43
N ASN A 211 -6.38 -29.97 14.31
CA ASN A 211 -5.06 -30.46 14.65
C ASN A 211 -4.01 -29.88 13.69
N LYS A 212 -2.86 -29.52 14.25
CA LYS A 212 -1.74 -28.96 13.49
C LYS A 212 -0.47 -29.75 13.77
N PHE A 213 0.23 -30.07 12.71
CA PHE A 213 1.54 -30.71 12.79
C PHE A 213 2.59 -29.78 12.15
N VAL A 214 3.60 -29.41 12.94
CA VAL A 214 4.67 -28.51 12.49
C VAL A 214 5.97 -29.27 12.37
N LEU A 215 6.43 -29.48 11.14
CA LEU A 215 7.64 -30.19 10.81
C LEU A 215 8.67 -29.26 10.19
N GLY A 216 9.94 -29.48 10.51
CA GLY A 216 11.06 -28.77 9.90
C GLY A 216 12.38 -29.18 10.48
N PRO A 217 13.50 -28.95 9.80
CA PRO A 217 14.84 -29.27 10.31
C PRO A 217 15.20 -28.46 11.55
N SER A 218 16.31 -28.83 12.20
CA SER A 218 16.85 -28.03 13.31
C SER A 218 17.22 -26.62 12.81
N GLY A 219 16.93 -25.59 13.60
CA GLY A 219 17.21 -24.19 13.24
C GLY A 219 16.18 -23.56 12.30
N SER A 220 15.15 -24.27 11.82
CA SER A 220 14.15 -23.73 10.88
C SER A 220 13.13 -22.75 11.49
N GLY A 221 13.23 -22.43 12.77
CA GLY A 221 12.31 -21.50 13.44
C GLY A 221 11.02 -22.11 13.97
N LYS A 222 10.86 -23.45 14.01
CA LYS A 222 9.65 -24.11 14.54
C LYS A 222 9.22 -23.60 15.91
N SER A 223 10.15 -23.58 16.86
CA SER A 223 9.88 -23.14 18.23
C SER A 223 9.51 -21.67 18.28
N PHE A 224 10.13 -20.83 17.46
CA PHE A 224 9.80 -19.42 17.34
C PHE A 224 8.37 -19.24 16.81
N PHE A 225 8.02 -19.93 15.74
CA PHE A 225 6.68 -19.89 15.15
C PHE A 225 5.61 -20.38 16.15
N MET A 226 5.86 -21.49 16.84
CA MET A 226 4.93 -22.02 17.83
C MET A 226 4.77 -21.10 19.03
N ASN A 227 5.84 -20.47 19.50
CA ASN A 227 5.76 -19.45 20.56
C ASN A 227 4.92 -18.27 20.14
N HIS A 228 5.09 -17.78 18.92
CA HIS A 228 4.31 -16.68 18.36
C HIS A 228 2.82 -17.04 18.28
N LEU A 229 2.49 -18.24 17.83
CA LEU A 229 1.12 -18.74 17.72
C LEU A 229 0.46 -18.88 19.10
N VAL A 230 1.14 -19.52 20.05
CA VAL A 230 0.67 -19.70 21.43
C VAL A 230 0.39 -18.35 22.09
N ARG A 231 1.32 -17.41 21.95
CA ARG A 231 1.18 -16.06 22.48
C ARG A 231 -0.07 -15.39 21.95
N GLN A 232 -0.27 -15.37 20.64
CA GLN A 232 -1.42 -14.69 20.04
C GLN A 232 -2.75 -15.35 20.44
N TYR A 233 -2.81 -16.66 20.52
CA TYR A 233 -4.00 -17.35 21.00
C TYR A 233 -4.30 -17.03 22.47
N TYR A 234 -3.26 -16.97 23.30
CA TYR A 234 -3.42 -16.58 24.70
C TYR A 234 -3.93 -15.13 24.84
N GLU A 235 -3.35 -14.19 24.08
CA GLU A 235 -3.77 -12.79 24.07
C GLU A 235 -5.23 -12.62 23.60
N GLN A 236 -5.76 -13.55 22.81
CA GLN A 236 -7.16 -13.60 22.38
C GLN A 236 -8.07 -14.36 23.37
N GLY A 237 -7.59 -14.69 24.56
CA GLY A 237 -8.37 -15.34 25.62
C GLY A 237 -8.51 -16.86 25.51
N THR A 238 -7.72 -17.50 24.63
CA THR A 238 -7.74 -18.97 24.51
C THR A 238 -7.03 -19.64 25.70
N HIS A 239 -7.63 -20.68 26.26
CA HIS A 239 -6.96 -21.54 27.23
C HIS A 239 -5.89 -22.38 26.55
N VAL A 240 -4.67 -22.27 27.06
CA VAL A 240 -3.50 -22.97 26.48
C VAL A 240 -2.91 -23.95 27.49
N VAL A 241 -2.75 -25.20 27.07
CA VAL A 241 -2.01 -26.23 27.83
C VAL A 241 -0.74 -26.58 27.04
N LEU A 242 0.41 -26.39 27.67
CA LEU A 242 1.70 -26.66 27.07
C LEU A 242 2.33 -27.89 27.68
N VAL A 243 2.76 -28.82 26.82
CA VAL A 243 3.62 -29.96 27.22
C VAL A 243 4.94 -29.79 26.46
N ASP A 244 5.96 -29.36 27.15
CA ASP A 244 7.28 -29.05 26.57
C ASP A 244 8.40 -29.91 27.23
N THR A 245 9.01 -30.77 26.46
CA THR A 245 10.13 -31.60 26.90
C THR A 245 11.47 -30.90 26.74
N GLY A 246 11.55 -29.88 25.87
CA GLY A 246 12.77 -29.18 25.47
C GLY A 246 13.04 -27.84 26.19
N LYS A 247 12.16 -27.44 27.08
CA LYS A 247 12.19 -26.11 27.76
C LYS A 247 12.23 -24.93 26.77
N SER A 248 11.70 -25.07 25.56
CA SER A 248 11.72 -24.07 24.49
C SER A 248 10.80 -22.89 24.76
N TYR A 249 9.82 -23.07 25.66
CA TYR A 249 8.82 -22.05 26.02
C TYR A 249 9.16 -21.29 27.31
N LEU A 250 10.32 -21.53 27.90
CA LEU A 250 10.82 -20.83 29.09
C LEU A 250 11.49 -19.49 28.72
N ILE A 251 10.79 -18.61 28.02
CA ILE A 251 11.24 -17.24 27.80
C ILE A 251 10.82 -16.37 29.00
N PRO A 252 11.68 -15.50 29.54
CA PRO A 252 11.37 -14.68 30.72
C PRO A 252 10.07 -13.86 30.62
N SER A 253 9.72 -13.42 29.39
CA SER A 253 8.45 -12.71 29.11
C SER A 253 7.20 -13.59 29.25
N TYR A 254 7.29 -14.91 29.12
CA TYR A 254 6.18 -15.84 29.35
C TYR A 254 6.02 -16.25 30.82
N LYS A 255 7.07 -16.13 31.62
CA LYS A 255 6.98 -16.41 33.04
C LYS A 255 5.94 -15.53 33.76
N LEU A 256 5.74 -14.31 33.28
CA LEU A 256 4.71 -13.40 33.79
C LEU A 256 3.28 -13.81 33.35
N ILE A 257 3.16 -14.46 32.20
CA ILE A 257 1.87 -14.86 31.60
C ILE A 257 1.43 -16.22 32.13
N LEU A 258 2.38 -17.13 32.36
CA LEU A 258 2.10 -18.51 32.83
C LEU A 258 2.02 -18.62 34.36
N SER A 259 2.46 -17.63 35.13
CA SER A 259 2.40 -17.64 36.59
C SER A 259 0.98 -17.46 37.18
N GLY A 260 -0.01 -17.21 36.33
CA GLY A 260 -1.43 -17.06 36.71
C GLY A 260 -2.24 -18.35 36.69
N GLY A 261 -1.69 -19.54 36.49
CA GLY A 261 -2.55 -20.70 36.44
C GLY A 261 -2.02 -22.07 36.06
N ILE A 262 -0.81 -22.42 36.42
CA ILE A 262 -0.41 -23.83 36.37
C ILE A 262 0.00 -24.28 37.77
N LYS A 263 -0.91 -24.98 38.45
CA LYS A 263 -0.59 -25.94 39.49
C LYS A 263 -0.42 -27.29 38.86
#